data_fee2f0cd8922a9fbcb27a2532e625119
#
_entry.id   fee2f0cd8922a9fbcb27a2532e625119
#
_cell.length_a   1.000
_cell.length_b   1.000
_cell.length_c   1.000
_cell.angle_alpha   90.00
_cell.angle_beta   90.00
_cell.angle_gamma   90.00
#
_symmetry.space_group_name_H-M   'P 1'
#
loop_
_entity.id
_entity.type
_entity.pdbx_description
1 polymer ?
#
loop_
_entity_poly.entity_id
_entity_poly.type
_entity_poly.pdbx_seq_one_letter_code
_entity_poly.pdbx_strand_id
1 'polypeptide(L)'
;NIGINNNRTAKDWGTDAGVVANDFSWPKIIEYYAQGEEEKAFVGLGHILHLSEDMTVPEHTRNDPHIGDPITGNSPYEKWVGENKNRNTLKDVYYSVGSPLNFNNISEYFDFLAKYTNSNFFSKDSIESSVYTKPVIVDYDDYYAYGIDALNNEKFKILFAKRDKKTGVMEKFIDTKDDHIIMSSYFSRLSPLAIRAEAGIIDLFFKEGKIARDKYLAEQKALQEKTAQKNQSLADSLSKKGRFSLFLSGLGFLTNDYI
;
A
#
# COMPACT_ATOMS: atom_id res chain seq x y z
N ASN A 1 -5.54 12.70 6.09
CA ASN A 1 -6.76 11.89 6.05
C ASN A 1 -7.95 12.77 5.78
N ILE A 2 -8.26 13.00 4.53
CA ILE A 2 -9.54 13.59 4.16
C ILE A 2 -10.52 12.44 4.20
N GLY A 3 -11.10 12.25 5.39
CA GLY A 3 -12.11 11.25 5.63
C GLY A 3 -13.41 11.57 4.93
N ILE A 4 -13.47 11.19 3.67
CA ILE A 4 -14.72 11.03 2.96
C ILE A 4 -15.21 9.61 3.26
N ASN A 5 -15.65 9.34 4.41
CA ASN A 5 -16.23 8.16 5.03
C ASN A 5 -15.37 7.55 6.15
N ASN A 6 -15.84 7.71 7.36
CA ASN A 6 -15.50 6.96 8.57
C ASN A 6 -14.11 7.14 9.18
N ASN A 7 -13.40 8.25 9.02
CA ASN A 7 -12.10 8.54 9.68
C ASN A 7 -11.01 7.46 9.48
N ARG A 8 -11.03 6.74 8.37
CA ARG A 8 -10.05 5.68 8.10
C ARG A 8 -8.79 6.25 7.47
N THR A 9 -7.66 5.74 7.91
CA THR A 9 -6.34 6.08 7.37
C THR A 9 -6.06 5.33 6.08
N ALA A 10 -5.08 5.79 5.28
CA ALA A 10 -4.58 5.03 4.14
C ALA A 10 -4.10 3.62 4.55
N LYS A 11 -3.51 3.50 5.75
CA LYS A 11 -3.15 2.21 6.33
C LYS A 11 -4.35 1.30 6.52
N ASP A 12 -5.46 1.80 7.10
CA ASP A 12 -6.68 1.00 7.29
C ASP A 12 -7.25 0.52 5.96
N TRP A 13 -7.21 1.38 4.92
CA TRP A 13 -7.63 1.00 3.56
C TRP A 13 -6.73 -0.08 2.95
N GLY A 14 -5.44 0.00 3.18
CA GLY A 14 -4.47 -0.94 2.64
C GLY A 14 -4.42 -2.27 3.39
N THR A 15 -4.78 -2.31 4.69
CA THR A 15 -4.59 -3.49 5.53
C THR A 15 -5.88 -4.21 5.90
N ASP A 16 -7.03 -3.52 5.95
CA ASP A 16 -8.28 -4.07 6.46
C ASP A 16 -9.20 -4.59 5.35
N ALA A 17 -9.43 -5.90 5.31
CA ALA A 17 -10.38 -6.51 4.38
C ALA A 17 -11.83 -6.11 4.70
N GLY A 18 -12.66 -5.99 3.65
CA GLY A 18 -14.09 -5.75 3.78
C GLY A 18 -14.49 -4.29 4.05
N VAL A 19 -13.55 -3.36 3.91
CA VAL A 19 -13.77 -1.93 4.16
C VAL A 19 -14.62 -1.26 3.08
N VAL A 20 -14.53 -1.73 1.84
CA VAL A 20 -15.21 -1.18 0.66
C VAL A 20 -15.76 -2.25 -0.25
N ALA A 21 -16.73 -1.87 -1.11
CA ALA A 21 -17.34 -2.78 -2.08
C ALA A 21 -16.35 -3.38 -3.07
N ASN A 22 -15.33 -2.62 -3.49
CA ASN A 22 -14.19 -3.09 -4.29
C ASN A 22 -12.98 -3.16 -3.37
N ASP A 23 -12.85 -4.27 -2.67
CA ASP A 23 -11.80 -4.47 -1.69
C ASP A 23 -10.48 -4.83 -2.37
N PHE A 24 -9.55 -3.87 -2.36
CA PHE A 24 -8.16 -4.00 -2.81
C PHE A 24 -7.18 -3.93 -1.63
N SER A 25 -7.63 -4.25 -0.42
CA SER A 25 -6.75 -4.39 0.74
C SER A 25 -5.75 -5.52 0.55
N TRP A 26 -4.65 -5.47 1.28
CA TRP A 26 -3.58 -6.47 1.20
C TRP A 26 -4.10 -7.92 1.32
N PRO A 27 -4.93 -8.28 2.31
CA PRO A 27 -5.45 -9.64 2.39
C PRO A 27 -6.23 -10.06 1.14
N LYS A 28 -7.00 -9.12 0.55
CA LYS A 28 -7.81 -9.41 -0.63
C LYS A 28 -6.99 -9.59 -1.89
N ILE A 29 -5.97 -8.79 -2.12
CA ILE A 29 -5.12 -8.95 -3.30
C ILE A 29 -4.30 -10.25 -3.23
N ILE A 30 -3.89 -10.68 -2.04
CA ILE A 30 -3.25 -11.98 -1.82
C ILE A 30 -4.25 -13.12 -2.10
N GLU A 31 -5.51 -13.00 -1.67
CA GLU A 31 -6.57 -13.96 -1.99
C GLU A 31 -6.83 -14.05 -3.48
N TYR A 32 -6.98 -12.91 -4.20
CA TYR A 32 -7.16 -12.90 -5.66
C TYR A 32 -6.00 -13.57 -6.37
N TYR A 33 -4.76 -13.28 -5.97
CA TYR A 33 -3.59 -13.94 -6.54
C TYR A 33 -3.59 -15.45 -6.30
N ALA A 34 -3.94 -15.90 -5.09
CA ALA A 34 -4.04 -17.31 -4.75
C ALA A 34 -5.06 -18.05 -5.61
N GLN A 35 -6.20 -17.41 -5.88
CA GLN A 35 -7.30 -17.97 -6.69
C GLN A 35 -7.03 -17.93 -8.21
N GLY A 36 -5.94 -17.27 -8.65
CA GLY A 36 -5.61 -17.09 -10.07
C GLY A 36 -6.30 -15.90 -10.73
N GLU A 37 -6.95 -15.02 -9.96
CA GLU A 37 -7.54 -13.75 -10.44
C GLU A 37 -6.46 -12.67 -10.57
N GLU A 38 -5.43 -12.93 -11.39
CA GLU A 38 -4.19 -12.14 -11.45
C GLU A 38 -4.44 -10.67 -11.84
N GLU A 39 -5.37 -10.40 -12.74
CA GLU A 39 -5.72 -9.02 -13.14
C GLU A 39 -6.20 -8.19 -11.93
N LYS A 40 -7.12 -8.74 -11.13
CA LYS A 40 -7.60 -8.07 -9.92
C LYS A 40 -6.50 -7.92 -8.88
N ALA A 41 -5.67 -8.95 -8.72
CA ALA A 41 -4.55 -8.91 -7.79
C ALA A 41 -3.56 -7.80 -8.14
N PHE A 42 -3.20 -7.64 -9.43
CA PHE A 42 -2.27 -6.61 -9.86
C PHE A 42 -2.87 -5.21 -9.86
N VAL A 43 -4.15 -5.04 -10.21
CA VAL A 43 -4.85 -3.76 -10.03
C VAL A 43 -4.84 -3.35 -8.56
N GLY A 44 -5.17 -4.29 -7.66
CA GLY A 44 -5.13 -4.02 -6.23
C GLY A 44 -3.73 -3.75 -5.70
N LEU A 45 -2.69 -4.45 -6.20
CA LEU A 45 -1.30 -4.13 -5.88
C LEU A 45 -0.97 -2.69 -6.28
N GLY A 46 -1.40 -2.22 -7.45
CA GLY A 46 -1.26 -0.82 -7.86
C GLY A 46 -1.89 0.16 -6.87
N HIS A 47 -3.06 -0.16 -6.30
CA HIS A 47 -3.66 0.66 -5.23
C HIS A 47 -2.82 0.67 -3.95
N ILE A 48 -2.25 -0.46 -3.54
CA ILE A 48 -1.35 -0.53 -2.37
C ILE A 48 -0.09 0.30 -2.59
N LEU A 49 0.51 0.23 -3.78
CA LEU A 49 1.68 1.05 -4.14
C LEU A 49 1.34 2.54 -4.10
N HIS A 50 0.21 2.95 -4.68
CA HIS A 50 -0.26 4.34 -4.60
C HIS A 50 -0.44 4.82 -3.15
N LEU A 51 -1.03 4.01 -2.27
CA LEU A 51 -1.13 4.35 -0.85
C LEU A 51 0.25 4.48 -0.18
N SER A 52 1.25 3.71 -0.61
CA SER A 52 2.62 3.84 -0.09
C SER A 52 3.32 5.10 -0.60
N GLU A 53 3.07 5.52 -1.85
CA GLU A 53 3.52 6.80 -2.41
C GLU A 53 2.93 7.97 -1.62
N ASP A 54 1.61 7.95 -1.34
CA ASP A 54 0.93 8.97 -0.52
C ASP A 54 1.61 9.17 0.84
N MET A 55 2.13 8.11 1.43
CA MET A 55 2.85 8.20 2.72
C MET A 55 4.24 8.85 2.60
N THR A 56 4.73 9.09 1.39
CA THR A 56 5.94 9.89 1.14
C THR A 56 5.64 11.35 0.78
N VAL A 57 4.35 11.74 0.80
CA VAL A 57 3.91 13.12 0.58
C VAL A 57 3.70 13.80 1.93
N PRO A 58 4.46 14.86 2.26
CA PRO A 58 4.36 15.53 3.58
C PRO A 58 2.94 15.99 3.93
N GLU A 59 2.21 16.51 2.96
CA GLU A 59 0.84 17.01 3.15
C GLU A 59 -0.11 15.87 3.56
N HIS A 60 0.03 14.68 2.98
CA HIS A 60 -0.80 13.52 3.32
C HIS A 60 -0.51 12.99 4.73
N THR A 61 0.75 12.91 5.12
CA THR A 61 1.13 12.41 6.45
C THR A 61 0.87 13.41 7.56
N ARG A 62 0.72 14.69 7.23
CA ARG A 62 0.44 15.76 8.17
C ARG A 62 -1.02 16.25 8.13
N ASN A 63 -1.87 15.50 7.42
CA ASN A 63 -3.30 15.84 7.25
C ASN A 63 -3.52 17.32 6.88
N ASP A 64 -2.64 17.83 6.01
CA ASP A 64 -2.70 19.19 5.49
C ASP A 64 -3.68 19.22 4.33
N PRO A 65 -4.88 19.80 4.48
CA PRO A 65 -5.91 19.76 3.46
C PRO A 65 -5.51 20.65 2.27
N HIS A 66 -5.18 20.04 1.16
CA HIS A 66 -4.82 20.71 -0.09
C HIS A 66 -5.84 20.46 -1.22
N ILE A 67 -6.99 19.87 -0.90
CA ILE A 67 -8.03 19.56 -1.90
C ILE A 67 -8.78 20.82 -2.33
N GLY A 68 -8.58 21.17 -3.62
CA GLY A 68 -9.53 22.02 -4.34
C GLY A 68 -9.57 23.48 -3.94
N ASP A 69 -8.57 23.98 -3.22
CA ASP A 69 -8.45 25.42 -3.02
C ASP A 69 -7.85 26.08 -4.27
N PRO A 70 -8.65 26.79 -5.06
CA PRO A 70 -8.15 27.50 -6.24
C PRO A 70 -7.18 28.65 -5.89
N ILE A 71 -7.09 29.03 -4.61
CA ILE A 71 -6.28 30.15 -4.12
C ILE A 71 -4.93 29.65 -3.57
N THR A 72 -4.92 28.56 -2.80
CA THR A 72 -3.69 28.03 -2.18
C THR A 72 -3.00 26.94 -3.01
N GLY A 73 -3.71 26.38 -4.00
CA GLY A 73 -3.17 25.39 -4.93
C GLY A 73 -3.01 23.99 -4.31
N ASN A 74 -2.59 23.05 -5.16
CA ASN A 74 -2.25 21.68 -4.76
C ASN A 74 -1.06 21.70 -3.79
N SER A 75 -0.81 20.56 -3.12
CA SER A 75 0.42 20.31 -2.37
C SER A 75 1.65 20.88 -3.11
N PRO A 76 2.47 21.72 -2.48
CA PRO A 76 3.68 22.24 -3.11
C PRO A 76 4.59 21.14 -3.62
N TYR A 77 4.68 20.03 -2.88
CA TYR A 77 5.49 18.89 -3.24
C TYR A 77 4.94 18.17 -4.47
N GLU A 78 3.65 17.79 -4.49
CA GLU A 78 3.02 17.10 -5.62
C GLU A 78 3.05 17.96 -6.90
N LYS A 79 2.76 19.26 -6.74
CA LYS A 79 2.85 20.21 -7.87
C LYS A 79 4.25 20.21 -8.46
N TRP A 80 5.27 20.31 -7.62
CA TRP A 80 6.66 20.36 -8.07
C TRP A 80 7.06 19.04 -8.77
N VAL A 81 6.71 17.89 -8.21
CA VAL A 81 6.95 16.57 -8.81
C VAL A 81 6.22 16.42 -10.15
N GLY A 82 4.99 16.91 -10.25
CA GLY A 82 4.18 16.83 -11.46
C GLY A 82 4.67 17.71 -12.62
N GLU A 83 5.50 18.72 -12.37
CA GLU A 83 5.98 19.62 -13.42
C GLU A 83 7.04 18.97 -14.32
N ASN A 84 6.81 18.96 -15.62
CA ASN A 84 7.70 18.34 -16.62
C ASN A 84 9.16 18.82 -16.55
N LYS A 85 9.40 20.08 -16.17
CA LYS A 85 10.75 20.68 -16.04
C LYS A 85 11.60 19.98 -14.99
N ASN A 86 10.99 19.34 -13.99
CA ASN A 86 11.68 18.70 -12.87
C ASN A 86 12.07 17.24 -13.17
N ARG A 87 11.61 16.66 -14.29
CA ARG A 87 11.87 15.26 -14.66
C ARG A 87 13.36 14.92 -14.84
N ASN A 88 14.21 15.91 -15.14
CA ASN A 88 15.64 15.65 -15.24
C ASN A 88 16.28 15.35 -13.88
N THR A 89 15.74 15.92 -12.81
CA THR A 89 16.17 15.62 -11.42
C THR A 89 15.86 14.16 -11.05
N LEU A 90 14.82 13.55 -11.67
CA LEU A 90 14.48 12.14 -11.51
C LEU A 90 15.59 11.19 -11.94
N LYS A 91 16.37 11.53 -12.97
CA LYS A 91 17.47 10.67 -13.47
C LYS A 91 18.57 10.49 -12.44
N ASP A 92 18.93 11.57 -11.75
CA ASP A 92 19.98 11.52 -10.73
C ASP A 92 19.56 10.73 -9.50
N VAL A 93 18.27 10.81 -9.16
CA VAL A 93 17.65 9.99 -8.09
C VAL A 93 17.66 8.51 -8.46
N TYR A 94 17.37 8.16 -9.71
CA TYR A 94 17.30 6.77 -10.18
C TYR A 94 18.62 5.99 -9.94
N TYR A 95 19.75 6.63 -10.09
CA TYR A 95 21.05 5.98 -9.88
C TYR A 95 21.45 5.86 -8.40
N SER A 96 20.71 6.51 -7.50
CA SER A 96 21.02 6.54 -6.05
C SER A 96 20.04 5.77 -5.17
N VAL A 97 19.06 5.07 -5.76
CA VAL A 97 17.93 4.50 -5.02
C VAL A 97 18.33 3.48 -3.95
N GLY A 98 19.37 2.68 -4.18
CA GLY A 98 19.78 1.66 -3.22
C GLY A 98 18.88 0.40 -3.21
N SER A 99 19.07 -0.47 -2.22
CA SER A 99 18.34 -1.74 -2.12
C SER A 99 16.89 -1.54 -1.69
N PRO A 100 15.96 -2.44 -2.11
CA PRO A 100 14.60 -2.48 -1.60
C PRO A 100 14.54 -2.49 -0.07
N LEU A 101 13.52 -1.89 0.51
CA LEU A 101 13.22 -2.09 1.93
C LEU A 101 12.72 -3.51 2.14
N ASN A 102 13.02 -4.07 3.31
CA ASN A 102 12.62 -5.44 3.63
C ASN A 102 11.96 -5.46 5.02
N PHE A 103 10.63 -5.41 5.03
CA PHE A 103 9.81 -5.57 6.21
C PHE A 103 8.99 -6.88 6.13
N ASN A 104 8.47 -7.32 7.27
CA ASN A 104 7.81 -8.62 7.37
C ASN A 104 6.33 -8.58 6.94
N ASN A 105 5.71 -7.42 6.94
CA ASN A 105 4.31 -7.23 6.58
C ASN A 105 4.06 -5.82 6.04
N ILE A 106 2.94 -5.64 5.35
CA ILE A 106 2.57 -4.37 4.70
C ILE A 106 2.40 -3.22 5.70
N SER A 107 1.94 -3.49 6.93
CA SER A 107 1.75 -2.45 7.95
C SER A 107 3.07 -1.80 8.34
N GLU A 108 4.17 -2.56 8.39
CA GLU A 108 5.49 -2.03 8.72
C GLU A 108 5.99 -1.05 7.65
N TYR A 109 5.71 -1.31 6.35
CA TYR A 109 6.00 -0.35 5.27
C TYR A 109 5.26 0.97 5.48
N PHE A 110 3.95 0.90 5.71
CA PHE A 110 3.12 2.08 5.91
C PHE A 110 3.54 2.88 7.14
N ASP A 111 3.76 2.21 8.28
CA ASP A 111 4.19 2.86 9.51
C ASP A 111 5.55 3.54 9.37
N PHE A 112 6.48 2.87 8.70
CA PHE A 112 7.82 3.41 8.48
C PHE A 112 7.78 4.66 7.59
N LEU A 113 7.11 4.59 6.43
CA LEU A 113 7.00 5.70 5.50
C LEU A 113 6.30 6.91 6.12
N ALA A 114 5.13 6.68 6.71
CA ALA A 114 4.37 7.76 7.35
C ALA A 114 5.14 8.42 8.50
N LYS A 115 5.80 7.63 9.34
CA LYS A 115 6.60 8.13 10.46
C LYS A 115 7.81 8.93 9.95
N TYR A 116 8.55 8.41 8.98
CA TYR A 116 9.71 9.08 8.43
C TYR A 116 9.30 10.43 7.82
N THR A 117 8.29 10.42 6.95
CA THR A 117 7.82 11.64 6.27
C THR A 117 7.30 12.68 7.26
N ASN A 118 6.42 12.27 8.19
CA ASN A 118 5.86 13.17 9.19
C ASN A 118 6.93 13.79 10.10
N SER A 119 7.94 13.01 10.49
CA SER A 119 8.95 13.46 11.45
C SER A 119 10.07 14.30 10.84
N ASN A 120 10.31 14.21 9.54
CA ASN A 120 11.47 14.84 8.89
C ASN A 120 11.10 15.97 7.94
N PHE A 121 9.84 16.12 7.54
CA PHE A 121 9.42 17.12 6.55
C PHE A 121 8.23 17.93 7.05
N PHE A 122 8.19 19.21 6.70
CA PHE A 122 7.03 20.06 6.90
C PHE A 122 6.12 19.98 5.68
N SER A 123 4.81 20.03 5.90
CA SER A 123 3.87 20.53 4.90
C SER A 123 3.69 22.04 5.06
N LYS A 124 3.18 22.71 4.03
CA LYS A 124 3.05 24.17 4.00
C LYS A 124 2.31 24.72 5.22
N ASP A 125 1.14 24.17 5.53
CA ASP A 125 0.26 24.68 6.56
C ASP A 125 0.54 24.11 7.96
N SER A 126 1.52 23.18 8.08
CA SER A 126 1.91 22.56 9.35
C SER A 126 3.16 23.17 10.01
N ILE A 127 3.81 24.17 9.40
CA ILE A 127 5.07 24.75 9.90
C ILE A 127 4.91 25.29 11.31
N GLU A 128 3.84 26.04 11.58
CA GLU A 128 3.55 26.62 12.91
C GLU A 128 2.53 25.80 13.71
N SER A 129 2.11 24.63 13.19
CA SER A 129 1.14 23.78 13.88
C SER A 129 1.71 23.25 15.20
N SER A 130 0.88 23.25 16.25
CA SER A 130 1.18 22.61 17.53
C SER A 130 0.71 21.14 17.59
N VAL A 131 -0.02 20.69 16.57
CA VAL A 131 -0.62 19.34 16.53
C VAL A 131 0.40 18.29 16.10
N TYR A 132 1.30 18.65 15.20
CA TYR A 132 2.29 17.73 14.65
C TYR A 132 3.66 17.86 15.33
N THR A 133 4.36 16.73 15.45
CA THR A 133 5.78 16.75 15.81
C THR A 133 6.54 17.58 14.79
N LYS A 134 7.21 18.63 15.25
CA LYS A 134 8.01 19.48 14.35
C LYS A 134 9.30 18.76 13.97
N PRO A 135 9.65 18.69 12.69
CA PRO A 135 11.00 18.30 12.27
C PRO A 135 12.05 19.13 12.98
N VAL A 136 13.17 18.50 13.35
CA VAL A 136 14.26 19.18 14.08
C VAL A 136 15.03 20.07 13.11
N ILE A 137 15.07 21.36 13.42
CA ILE A 137 15.94 22.31 12.74
C ILE A 137 17.24 22.39 13.51
N VAL A 138 18.36 22.10 12.84
CA VAL A 138 19.69 22.02 13.45
C VAL A 138 20.56 23.22 13.13
N ASP A 139 20.23 23.97 12.07
CA ASP A 139 21.04 25.10 11.61
C ASP A 139 20.24 26.08 10.77
N TYR A 140 20.76 27.28 10.59
CA TYR A 140 20.24 28.34 9.74
C TYR A 140 21.36 29.02 8.97
N ASP A 141 21.10 29.42 7.74
CA ASP A 141 21.84 30.47 7.06
C ASP A 141 20.97 31.72 6.83
N ASP A 142 21.36 32.61 5.95
CA ASP A 142 20.63 33.86 5.67
C ASP A 142 19.25 33.61 5.02
N TYR A 143 19.01 32.42 4.43
CA TYR A 143 17.84 32.12 3.59
C TYR A 143 17.15 30.81 3.95
N TYR A 144 17.85 29.87 4.60
CA TYR A 144 17.34 28.52 4.81
C TYR A 144 17.48 28.05 6.24
N ALA A 145 16.51 27.24 6.66
CA ALA A 145 16.62 26.35 7.79
C ALA A 145 17.06 24.95 7.31
N TYR A 146 17.84 24.28 8.12
CA TYR A 146 18.37 22.96 7.83
C TYR A 146 17.89 21.92 8.85
N GLY A 147 17.45 20.77 8.33
CA GLY A 147 17.18 19.54 9.11
C GLY A 147 18.31 18.52 8.95
N ILE A 148 18.17 17.43 9.68
CA ILE A 148 19.00 16.23 9.53
C ILE A 148 18.11 15.09 9.06
N ASP A 149 18.51 14.42 7.98
CA ASP A 149 17.86 13.22 7.50
C ASP A 149 18.10 12.08 8.49
N ALA A 150 17.01 11.52 9.03
CA ALA A 150 17.07 10.47 10.05
C ALA A 150 17.64 9.13 9.52
N LEU A 151 17.75 8.95 8.20
CA LEU A 151 18.24 7.69 7.61
C LEU A 151 19.74 7.68 7.37
N ASN A 152 20.34 8.84 7.04
CA ASN A 152 21.76 8.91 6.68
C ASN A 152 22.54 10.00 7.43
N ASN A 153 21.89 10.75 8.31
CA ASN A 153 22.43 11.89 9.07
C ASN A 153 22.95 13.05 8.19
N GLU A 154 22.50 13.14 6.96
CA GLU A 154 22.87 14.25 6.08
C GLU A 154 22.05 15.51 6.42
N LYS A 155 22.74 16.64 6.45
CA LYS A 155 22.11 17.96 6.56
C LYS A 155 21.44 18.34 5.23
N PHE A 156 20.19 18.80 5.30
CA PHE A 156 19.42 19.22 4.12
C PHE A 156 18.58 20.46 4.38
N LYS A 157 18.25 21.18 3.32
CA LYS A 157 17.38 22.35 3.40
C LYS A 157 15.93 21.90 3.62
N ILE A 158 15.35 22.38 4.72
CA ILE A 158 14.01 21.95 5.14
C ILE A 158 12.95 23.03 4.98
N LEU A 159 13.32 24.29 5.11
CA LEU A 159 12.43 25.45 4.96
C LEU A 159 13.23 26.65 4.43
N PHE A 160 12.53 27.61 3.82
CA PHE A 160 13.00 28.98 3.76
C PHE A 160 12.94 29.58 5.16
N ALA A 161 13.95 30.36 5.50
CA ALA A 161 14.03 31.11 6.76
C ALA A 161 14.53 32.52 6.46
N LYS A 162 13.74 33.52 6.80
CA LYS A 162 14.10 34.93 6.58
C LYS A 162 13.91 35.70 7.86
N ARG A 163 14.97 36.41 8.26
CA ARG A 163 14.87 37.29 9.43
C ARG A 163 14.20 38.61 9.03
N ASP A 164 13.07 38.91 9.64
CA ASP A 164 12.45 40.23 9.50
C ASP A 164 13.37 41.29 10.08
N LYS A 165 13.71 42.30 9.28
CA LYS A 165 14.68 43.35 9.66
C LYS A 165 14.15 44.30 10.72
N LYS A 166 12.82 44.41 10.89
CA LYS A 166 12.20 45.33 11.86
C LYS A 166 11.97 44.67 13.21
N THR A 167 11.49 43.43 13.18
CA THR A 167 11.11 42.70 14.39
C THR A 167 12.18 41.75 14.90
N GLY A 168 13.16 41.40 14.05
CA GLY A 168 14.17 40.38 14.32
C GLY A 168 13.64 38.95 14.35
N VAL A 169 12.34 38.75 14.10
CA VAL A 169 11.71 37.44 14.10
C VAL A 169 12.10 36.65 12.86
N MET A 170 12.32 35.34 13.03
CA MET A 170 12.61 34.42 11.93
C MET A 170 11.29 33.92 11.34
N GLU A 171 10.96 34.39 10.15
CA GLU A 171 9.86 33.87 9.35
C GLU A 171 10.29 32.59 8.66
N LYS A 172 9.46 31.53 8.75
CA LYS A 172 9.71 30.22 8.13
C LYS A 172 8.56 29.91 7.18
N PHE A 173 8.88 29.48 5.96
CA PHE A 173 7.84 29.19 4.96
C PHE A 173 8.33 28.21 3.91
N ILE A 174 7.38 27.63 3.17
CA ILE A 174 7.56 26.90 1.93
C ILE A 174 6.98 27.79 0.83
N ASP A 175 7.79 28.21 -0.13
CA ASP A 175 7.32 29.02 -1.24
C ASP A 175 6.63 28.12 -2.27
N THR A 176 5.38 28.47 -2.60
CA THR A 176 4.57 27.71 -3.56
C THR A 176 4.79 28.15 -5.01
N LYS A 177 5.47 29.26 -5.26
CA LYS A 177 5.58 29.83 -6.60
C LYS A 177 6.84 29.44 -7.35
N ASP A 178 8.01 29.35 -6.63
CA ASP A 178 9.31 29.08 -7.25
C ASP A 178 10.20 28.18 -6.39
N ASP A 179 9.61 27.34 -5.53
CA ASP A 179 10.38 26.53 -4.60
C ASP A 179 10.99 25.28 -5.25
N HIS A 180 11.97 25.51 -6.11
CA HIS A 180 12.76 24.39 -6.64
C HIS A 180 13.78 23.86 -5.61
N ILE A 181 14.18 24.65 -4.63
CA ILE A 181 15.30 24.29 -3.74
C ILE A 181 14.82 23.40 -2.60
N ILE A 182 13.75 23.78 -1.89
CA ILE A 182 13.20 22.98 -0.80
C ILE A 182 12.53 21.72 -1.36
N MET A 183 11.72 21.84 -2.42
CA MET A 183 11.05 20.70 -3.02
C MET A 183 12.04 19.70 -3.65
N SER A 184 13.09 20.18 -4.31
CA SER A 184 14.18 19.32 -4.79
C SER A 184 14.90 18.61 -3.65
N SER A 185 15.13 19.32 -2.53
CA SER A 185 15.73 18.75 -1.32
C SER A 185 14.84 17.66 -0.68
N TYR A 186 13.53 17.83 -0.69
CA TYR A 186 12.56 16.83 -0.24
C TYR A 186 12.54 15.62 -1.18
N PHE A 187 12.41 15.90 -2.47
CA PHE A 187 12.32 14.88 -3.51
C PHE A 187 13.52 13.95 -3.54
N SER A 188 14.74 14.50 -3.40
CA SER A 188 15.98 13.70 -3.38
C SER A 188 16.05 12.69 -2.22
N ARG A 189 15.15 12.78 -1.23
CA ARG A 189 15.05 11.88 -0.07
C ARG A 189 13.81 11.01 -0.11
N LEU A 190 12.67 11.60 -0.42
CA LEU A 190 11.37 10.92 -0.40
C LEU A 190 11.19 9.98 -1.60
N SER A 191 11.61 10.39 -2.80
CA SER A 191 11.47 9.57 -4.00
C SER A 191 12.30 8.27 -3.98
N PRO A 192 13.60 8.27 -3.60
CA PRO A 192 14.34 7.02 -3.42
C PRO A 192 13.71 6.11 -2.38
N LEU A 193 13.17 6.70 -1.32
CA LEU A 193 12.51 5.94 -0.26
C LEU A 193 11.22 5.29 -0.75
N ALA A 194 10.39 6.01 -1.51
CA ALA A 194 9.18 5.48 -2.13
C ALA A 194 9.51 4.28 -3.04
N ILE A 195 10.45 4.45 -3.97
CA ILE A 195 10.87 3.39 -4.91
C ILE A 195 11.39 2.15 -4.17
N ARG A 196 12.17 2.33 -3.10
CA ARG A 196 12.67 1.21 -2.28
C ARG A 196 11.56 0.50 -1.53
N ALA A 197 10.58 1.24 -1.04
CA ALA A 197 9.42 0.68 -0.36
C ALA A 197 8.55 -0.12 -1.33
N GLU A 198 8.24 0.44 -2.50
CA GLU A 198 7.46 -0.23 -3.54
C GLU A 198 8.12 -1.51 -4.02
N ALA A 199 9.42 -1.48 -4.30
CA ALA A 199 10.16 -2.68 -4.66
C ALA A 199 10.05 -3.76 -3.57
N GLY A 200 10.15 -3.39 -2.29
CA GLY A 200 9.98 -4.32 -1.18
C GLY A 200 8.54 -4.81 -1.01
N ILE A 201 7.54 -3.96 -1.25
CA ILE A 201 6.11 -4.35 -1.24
C ILE A 201 5.82 -5.35 -2.36
N ILE A 202 6.39 -5.15 -3.54
CA ILE A 202 6.26 -6.09 -4.66
C ILE A 202 6.87 -7.45 -4.31
N ASP A 203 8.07 -7.47 -3.73
CA ASP A 203 8.72 -8.70 -3.27
C ASP A 203 7.88 -9.42 -2.21
N LEU A 204 7.33 -8.68 -1.24
CA LEU A 204 6.44 -9.21 -0.20
C LEU A 204 5.17 -9.81 -0.82
N PHE A 205 4.56 -9.11 -1.80
CA PHE A 205 3.37 -9.58 -2.49
C PHE A 205 3.59 -10.93 -3.17
N PHE A 206 4.66 -11.10 -3.91
CA PHE A 206 4.95 -12.38 -4.56
C PHE A 206 5.29 -13.48 -3.56
N LYS A 207 5.98 -13.16 -2.48
CA LYS A 207 6.29 -14.12 -1.41
C LYS A 207 5.03 -14.64 -0.71
N GLU A 208 4.18 -13.74 -0.24
CA GLU A 208 2.94 -14.10 0.45
C GLU A 208 1.91 -14.72 -0.52
N GLY A 209 1.79 -14.15 -1.71
CA GLY A 209 0.91 -14.66 -2.76
C GLY A 209 1.25 -16.09 -3.17
N LYS A 210 2.55 -16.43 -3.29
CA LYS A 210 2.97 -17.79 -3.57
C LYS A 210 2.56 -18.75 -2.46
N ILE A 211 2.78 -18.39 -1.21
CA ILE A 211 2.39 -19.22 -0.05
C ILE A 211 0.88 -19.45 -0.05
N ALA A 212 0.10 -18.38 -0.26
CA ALA A 212 -1.36 -18.47 -0.30
C ALA A 212 -1.86 -19.33 -1.47
N ARG A 213 -1.23 -19.21 -2.66
CA ARG A 213 -1.56 -20.01 -3.85
C ARG A 213 -1.28 -21.48 -3.65
N ASP A 214 -0.11 -21.83 -3.10
CA ASP A 214 0.27 -23.21 -2.81
C ASP A 214 -0.74 -23.86 -1.83
N LYS A 215 -1.16 -23.12 -0.80
CA LYS A 215 -2.19 -23.55 0.16
C LYS A 215 -3.54 -23.74 -0.53
N TYR A 216 -4.00 -22.77 -1.31
CA TYR A 216 -5.27 -22.83 -2.04
C TYR A 216 -5.34 -24.03 -2.95
N LEU A 217 -4.29 -24.29 -3.74
CA LEU A 217 -4.23 -25.45 -4.64
C LEU A 217 -4.25 -26.78 -3.89
N ALA A 218 -3.58 -26.88 -2.74
CA ALA A 218 -3.62 -28.07 -1.89
C ALA A 218 -5.04 -28.33 -1.33
N GLU A 219 -5.74 -27.27 -0.88
CA GLU A 219 -7.12 -27.35 -0.41
C GLU A 219 -8.08 -27.78 -1.52
N GLN A 220 -7.95 -27.23 -2.72
CA GLN A 220 -8.76 -27.63 -3.91
C GLN A 220 -8.55 -29.09 -4.26
N LYS A 221 -7.30 -29.56 -4.28
CA LYS A 221 -6.97 -30.96 -4.53
C LYS A 221 -7.61 -31.89 -3.48
N ALA A 222 -7.49 -31.57 -2.20
CA ALA A 222 -8.08 -32.35 -1.13
C ALA A 222 -9.63 -32.41 -1.22
N LEU A 223 -10.25 -31.29 -1.64
CA LEU A 223 -11.70 -31.25 -1.87
C LEU A 223 -12.12 -32.14 -3.06
N GLN A 224 -11.37 -32.10 -4.16
CA GLN A 224 -11.62 -32.97 -5.32
C GLN A 224 -11.49 -34.44 -4.96
N GLU A 225 -10.47 -34.83 -4.21
CA GLU A 225 -10.25 -36.21 -3.76
C GLU A 225 -11.42 -36.69 -2.86
N LYS A 226 -11.85 -35.87 -1.89
CA LYS A 226 -13.02 -36.18 -1.04
C LYS A 226 -14.30 -36.34 -1.87
N THR A 227 -14.51 -35.47 -2.85
CA THR A 227 -15.67 -35.53 -3.74
C THR A 227 -15.65 -36.80 -4.58
N ALA A 228 -14.50 -37.16 -5.15
CA ALA A 228 -14.31 -38.39 -5.92
C ALA A 228 -14.60 -39.64 -5.06
N GLN A 229 -14.06 -39.69 -3.83
CA GLN A 229 -14.32 -40.81 -2.88
C GLN A 229 -15.81 -40.95 -2.54
N LYS A 230 -16.49 -39.81 -2.30
CA LYS A 230 -17.91 -39.79 -2.04
C LYS A 230 -18.73 -40.31 -3.23
N ASN A 231 -18.40 -39.85 -4.44
CA ASN A 231 -19.06 -40.31 -5.65
C ASN A 231 -18.84 -41.81 -5.90
N GLN A 232 -17.61 -42.33 -5.68
CA GLN A 232 -17.31 -43.75 -5.78
C GLN A 232 -18.12 -44.57 -4.78
N SER A 233 -18.18 -44.16 -3.50
CA SER A 233 -18.94 -44.84 -2.48
C SER A 233 -20.44 -44.86 -2.78
N LEU A 234 -20.97 -43.79 -3.38
CA LEU A 234 -22.37 -43.73 -3.82
C LEU A 234 -22.63 -44.70 -5.01
N ALA A 235 -21.75 -44.70 -5.99
CA ALA A 235 -21.83 -45.62 -7.13
C ALA A 235 -21.79 -47.08 -6.68
N ASP A 236 -20.89 -47.43 -5.74
CA ASP A 236 -20.79 -48.77 -5.18
C ASP A 236 -22.09 -49.18 -4.41
N SER A 237 -22.67 -48.24 -3.65
CA SER A 237 -23.91 -48.47 -2.93
C SER A 237 -25.10 -48.68 -3.86
N LEU A 238 -25.21 -47.90 -4.94
CA LEU A 238 -26.24 -48.05 -5.98
C LEU A 238 -26.08 -49.35 -6.75
N SER A 239 -24.86 -49.75 -7.10
CA SER A 239 -24.56 -51.03 -7.75
C SER A 239 -24.99 -52.21 -6.88
N LYS A 240 -24.72 -52.18 -5.58
CA LYS A 240 -25.17 -53.24 -4.64
C LYS A 240 -26.67 -53.28 -4.52
N LYS A 241 -27.37 -52.16 -4.47
CA LYS A 241 -28.86 -52.11 -4.45
C LYS A 241 -29.46 -52.64 -5.75
N GLY A 242 -28.90 -52.28 -6.90
CA GLY A 242 -29.33 -52.79 -8.21
C GLY A 242 -29.15 -54.28 -8.33
N ARG A 243 -28.03 -54.86 -7.90
CA ARG A 243 -27.80 -56.32 -7.89
C ARG A 243 -28.77 -57.03 -6.93
N PHE A 244 -29.04 -56.44 -5.76
CA PHE A 244 -29.99 -57.01 -4.83
C PHE A 244 -31.46 -56.96 -5.35
N SER A 245 -31.85 -55.90 -6.04
CA SER A 245 -33.16 -55.79 -6.70
C SER A 245 -33.31 -56.78 -7.83
N LEU A 246 -32.29 -56.99 -8.66
CA LEU A 246 -32.30 -58.02 -9.69
C LEU A 246 -32.33 -59.45 -9.13
N PHE A 247 -31.64 -59.69 -8.02
CA PHE A 247 -31.67 -60.96 -7.30
C PHE A 247 -33.07 -61.25 -6.75
N LEU A 248 -33.73 -60.27 -6.12
CA LEU A 248 -35.11 -60.44 -5.61
C LEU A 248 -36.15 -60.61 -6.71
N SER A 249 -36.00 -59.92 -7.85
CA SER A 249 -36.86 -60.10 -9.02
C SER A 249 -36.69 -61.47 -9.66
N GLY A 250 -35.45 -61.98 -9.69
CA GLY A 250 -35.15 -63.36 -10.16
C GLY A 250 -35.76 -64.43 -9.27
N LEU A 251 -35.78 -64.24 -7.98
CA LEU A 251 -36.47 -65.15 -7.01
C LEU A 251 -37.98 -65.14 -7.17
N GLY A 252 -38.59 -63.97 -7.50
CA GLY A 252 -40.02 -63.83 -7.74
C GLY A 252 -40.53 -64.59 -8.96
N PHE A 253 -39.70 -64.85 -9.99
CA PHE A 253 -40.06 -65.66 -11.16
C PHE A 253 -40.04 -67.17 -10.88
N LEU A 254 -39.36 -67.60 -9.83
CA LEU A 254 -39.33 -69.03 -9.45
C LEU A 254 -40.51 -69.50 -8.54
N THR A 255 -41.33 -68.59 -8.12
CA THR A 255 -42.51 -68.94 -7.22
C THR A 255 -43.86 -68.96 -7.92
N ASN A 256 -43.94 -68.64 -9.21
CA ASN A 256 -45.22 -68.56 -9.92
C ASN A 256 -45.53 -69.75 -10.90
N ASP A 257 -44.72 -70.80 -10.90
CA ASP A 257 -44.95 -71.97 -11.81
C ASP A 257 -45.45 -73.23 -11.11
N TYR A 258 -46.09 -73.09 -9.91
CA TYR A 258 -46.79 -74.21 -9.31
C TYR A 258 -48.05 -73.70 -8.63
N ILE A 259 -49.18 -73.52 -9.39
CA ILE A 259 -50.56 -73.81 -9.03
C ILE A 259 -51.36 -74.14 -10.28
#